data_91677be7a941cb838c1724e01da4101e
#
_entry.id   91677be7a941cb838c1724e01da4101e
#
_cell.length_a   1.000
_cell.length_b   1.000
_cell.length_c   1.000
_cell.angle_alpha   90.00
_cell.angle_beta   90.00
_cell.angle_gamma   90.00
#
_symmetry.space_group_name_H-M   'P 1'
#
loop_
_entity.id
_entity.type
_entity.pdbx_description
1 polymer ?
#
loop_
_entity_poly.entity_id
_entity_poly.type
_entity_poly.pdbx_seq_one_letter_code
_entity_poly.pdbx_strand_id
1 'polypeptide(L)'
;MSGALASFSAADLGGFAIAAALERAGVAPGEVEHVIMGQVLMAGQGQVPSRQAAVKAGIPMSVPSVNVNKVCLSGLNAIYLANQMIAAGEADIVVAGGMESMTNAPYIADGARAGFRD
;
A
#
# COMPACT_ATOMS: atom_id res chain seq x y z
N MET A 1 17.76 -1.01 -7.07
CA MET A 1 17.53 -2.35 -6.49
C MET A 1 18.68 -2.73 -5.61
N SER A 2 18.45 -3.62 -4.64
CA SER A 2 19.48 -4.17 -3.73
C SER A 2 20.28 -3.12 -2.95
N GLY A 3 19.65 -1.99 -2.64
CA GLY A 3 20.26 -0.91 -1.86
C GLY A 3 20.05 -1.05 -0.36
N ALA A 4 20.20 0.07 0.36
CA ALA A 4 20.12 0.12 1.81
C ALA A 4 18.77 -0.33 2.38
N LEU A 5 17.70 -0.25 1.61
CA LEU A 5 16.33 -0.63 2.02
C LEU A 5 15.94 -2.04 1.55
N ALA A 6 16.89 -2.84 1.05
CA ALA A 6 16.61 -4.16 0.48
C ALA A 6 15.95 -5.15 1.47
N SER A 7 16.18 -4.98 2.77
CA SER A 7 15.59 -5.84 3.79
C SER A 7 14.12 -5.54 4.11
N PHE A 8 13.59 -4.42 3.62
CA PHE A 8 12.22 -4.00 3.90
C PHE A 8 11.28 -4.40 2.78
N SER A 9 10.09 -4.88 3.14
CA SER A 9 9.00 -5.11 2.19
C SER A 9 8.39 -3.77 1.75
N ALA A 10 7.60 -3.78 0.68
CA ALA A 10 6.84 -2.60 0.28
C ALA A 10 5.92 -2.12 1.41
N ALA A 11 5.26 -3.03 2.12
CA ALA A 11 4.40 -2.70 3.24
C ALA A 11 5.17 -2.08 4.42
N ASP A 12 6.40 -2.51 4.68
CA ASP A 12 7.26 -1.88 5.68
C ASP A 12 7.55 -0.43 5.31
N LEU A 13 7.98 -0.20 4.07
CA LEU A 13 8.30 1.14 3.57
C LEU A 13 7.06 2.04 3.57
N GLY A 14 5.93 1.51 3.12
CA GLY A 14 4.66 2.20 3.17
C GLY A 14 4.24 2.56 4.59
N GLY A 15 4.43 1.65 5.53
CA GLY A 15 4.15 1.87 6.95
C GLY A 15 4.96 3.02 7.53
N PHE A 16 6.25 3.09 7.23
CA PHE A 16 7.11 4.20 7.67
C PHE A 16 6.62 5.53 7.11
N ALA A 17 6.30 5.58 5.83
CA ALA A 17 5.82 6.79 5.16
C ALA A 17 4.47 7.25 5.73
N ILE A 18 3.54 6.33 5.95
CA ILE A 18 2.22 6.63 6.51
C ILE A 18 2.37 7.17 7.95
N ALA A 19 3.16 6.50 8.79
CA ALA A 19 3.38 6.95 10.16
C ALA A 19 3.93 8.37 10.21
N ALA A 20 4.93 8.67 9.37
CA ALA A 20 5.52 10.01 9.28
C ALA A 20 4.51 11.05 8.77
N ALA A 21 3.70 10.68 7.77
CA ALA A 21 2.67 11.57 7.23
C ALA A 21 1.61 11.94 8.29
N LEU A 22 1.15 10.95 9.05
CA LEU A 22 0.19 11.18 10.14
C LEU A 22 0.77 12.09 11.22
N GLU A 23 2.01 11.84 11.63
CA GLU A 23 2.70 12.67 12.62
C GLU A 23 2.82 14.12 12.14
N ARG A 24 3.28 14.33 10.90
CA ARG A 24 3.45 15.67 10.33
C ARG A 24 2.13 16.41 10.13
N ALA A 25 1.07 15.68 9.83
CA ALA A 25 -0.27 16.24 9.65
C ALA A 25 -0.98 16.51 10.99
N GLY A 26 -0.46 15.99 12.10
CA GLY A 26 -1.13 16.07 13.39
C GLY A 26 -2.41 15.25 13.45
N VAL A 27 -2.48 14.16 12.69
CA VAL A 27 -3.64 13.27 12.60
C VAL A 27 -3.35 12.00 13.39
N ALA A 28 -4.24 11.65 14.33
CA ALA A 28 -4.12 10.40 15.04
C ALA A 28 -4.50 9.23 14.12
N PRO A 29 -3.82 8.07 14.21
CA PRO A 29 -4.14 6.91 13.36
C PRO A 29 -5.61 6.50 13.39
N GLY A 30 -6.29 6.65 14.54
CA GLY A 30 -7.72 6.33 14.67
C GLY A 30 -8.66 7.28 13.97
N GLU A 31 -8.17 8.44 13.52
CA GLU A 31 -8.97 9.42 12.77
C GLU A 31 -9.01 9.14 11.27
N VAL A 32 -8.17 8.24 10.78
CA VAL A 32 -8.12 7.86 9.36
C VAL A 32 -9.36 7.04 9.02
N GLU A 33 -10.03 7.41 7.93
CA GLU A 33 -11.26 6.77 7.51
C GLU A 33 -11.09 5.80 6.36
N HIS A 34 -10.04 5.97 5.56
CA HIS A 34 -9.74 5.10 4.42
C HIS A 34 -8.25 5.17 4.07
N VAL A 35 -7.73 4.06 3.53
CA VAL A 35 -6.34 3.98 3.06
C VAL A 35 -6.32 3.49 1.62
N ILE A 36 -5.67 4.22 0.74
CA ILE A 36 -5.50 3.86 -0.68
C ILE A 36 -4.01 3.91 -1.00
N MET A 37 -3.41 2.76 -1.29
CA MET A 37 -2.00 2.69 -1.65
C MET A 37 -1.81 2.13 -3.06
N GLY A 38 -1.02 2.84 -3.84
CA GLY A 38 -0.58 2.38 -5.15
C GLY A 38 0.57 1.39 -5.01
N GLN A 39 0.47 0.27 -5.70
CA GLN A 39 1.54 -0.73 -5.75
C GLN A 39 1.38 -1.57 -7.00
N VAL A 40 2.48 -1.82 -7.70
CA VAL A 40 2.48 -2.63 -8.92
C VAL A 40 2.79 -4.10 -8.60
N LEU A 41 3.84 -4.34 -7.84
CA LEU A 41 4.40 -5.69 -7.60
C LEU A 41 3.83 -6.28 -6.31
N MET A 42 2.60 -6.76 -6.39
CA MET A 42 1.88 -7.29 -5.22
C MET A 42 2.02 -8.81 -5.03
N ALA A 43 2.54 -9.52 -6.04
CA ALA A 43 2.69 -10.96 -5.96
C ALA A 43 3.58 -11.36 -4.77
N GLY A 44 3.14 -12.37 -4.01
CA GLY A 44 3.88 -12.85 -2.86
C GLY A 44 3.88 -11.94 -1.64
N GLN A 45 3.14 -10.82 -1.67
CA GLN A 45 3.11 -9.84 -0.58
C GLN A 45 2.02 -10.13 0.46
N GLY A 46 1.27 -11.21 0.31
CA GLY A 46 0.13 -11.52 1.16
C GLY A 46 -1.13 -10.79 0.72
N GLN A 47 -2.10 -10.73 1.61
CA GLN A 47 -3.38 -10.11 1.31
C GLN A 47 -3.34 -8.61 1.60
N VAL A 48 -3.91 -7.84 0.68
CA VAL A 48 -4.11 -6.39 0.80
C VAL A 48 -2.89 -5.69 1.43
N PRO A 49 -1.78 -5.55 0.69
CA PRO A 49 -0.58 -4.90 1.21
C PRO A 49 -0.79 -3.51 1.77
N SER A 50 -1.76 -2.75 1.24
CA SER A 50 -2.15 -1.44 1.80
C SER A 50 -2.62 -1.56 3.26
N ARG A 51 -3.38 -2.62 3.60
CA ARG A 51 -3.79 -2.91 4.97
C ARG A 51 -2.58 -3.22 5.84
N GLN A 52 -1.64 -3.98 5.33
CA GLN A 52 -0.42 -4.31 6.06
C GLN A 52 0.37 -3.04 6.40
N ALA A 53 0.53 -2.13 5.43
CA ALA A 53 1.19 -0.85 5.65
C ALA A 53 0.44 0.01 6.67
N ALA A 54 -0.89 0.08 6.56
CA ALA A 54 -1.74 0.83 7.48
C ALA A 54 -1.58 0.34 8.93
N VAL A 55 -1.63 -0.96 9.14
CA VAL A 55 -1.48 -1.56 10.48
C VAL A 55 -0.09 -1.31 11.04
N LYS A 56 0.96 -1.41 10.21
CA LYS A 56 2.33 -1.09 10.62
C LYS A 56 2.47 0.36 11.07
N ALA A 57 1.68 1.27 10.52
CA ALA A 57 1.64 2.68 10.88
C ALA A 57 0.74 2.97 12.10
N GLY A 58 0.07 1.97 12.64
CA GLY A 58 -0.81 2.11 13.81
C GLY A 58 -2.27 2.40 13.48
N ILE A 59 -2.66 2.36 12.20
CA ILE A 59 -4.07 2.56 11.80
C ILE A 59 -4.87 1.32 12.20
N PRO A 60 -6.06 1.49 12.80
CA PRO A 60 -6.87 0.37 13.24
C PRO A 60 -7.30 -0.57 12.11
N MET A 61 -7.46 -1.83 12.42
CA MET A 61 -7.92 -2.86 11.48
C MET A 61 -9.33 -2.59 10.91
N SER A 62 -10.12 -1.79 11.60
CA SER A 62 -11.47 -1.41 11.14
C SER A 62 -11.48 -0.44 9.97
N VAL A 63 -10.35 0.23 9.70
CA VAL A 63 -10.26 1.20 8.61
C VAL A 63 -10.13 0.47 7.27
N PRO A 64 -11.02 0.72 6.30
CA PRO A 64 -10.93 0.09 4.98
C PRO A 64 -9.63 0.47 4.26
N SER A 65 -9.05 -0.50 3.56
CA SER A 65 -7.83 -0.29 2.80
C SER A 65 -7.95 -0.94 1.43
N VAL A 66 -7.42 -0.29 0.41
CA VAL A 66 -7.42 -0.79 -0.96
C VAL A 66 -6.06 -0.54 -1.62
N ASN A 67 -5.63 -1.50 -2.41
CA ASN A 67 -4.51 -1.31 -3.32
C ASN A 67 -5.02 -0.93 -4.70
N VAL A 68 -4.33 -0.01 -5.35
CA VAL A 68 -4.61 0.34 -6.75
C VAL A 68 -3.35 0.12 -7.57
N ASN A 69 -3.53 -0.33 -8.79
CA ASN A 69 -2.44 -0.54 -9.74
C ASN A 69 -2.77 0.13 -11.07
N LYS A 70 -2.03 1.16 -11.38
CA LYS A 70 -2.04 1.86 -12.67
C LYS A 70 -0.60 2.03 -13.13
N VAL A 71 0.20 0.98 -12.95
CA VAL A 71 1.63 0.93 -13.25
C VAL A 71 2.35 2.12 -12.59
N CYS A 72 3.15 2.88 -13.31
CA CYS A 72 3.92 4.00 -12.74
C CYS A 72 3.06 5.14 -12.20
N LEU A 73 1.76 5.18 -12.51
CA LEU A 73 0.82 6.20 -12.06
C LEU A 73 0.07 5.79 -10.78
N SER A 74 0.36 4.63 -10.22
CA SER A 74 -0.44 4.06 -9.12
C SER A 74 -0.55 4.97 -7.90
N GLY A 75 0.57 5.53 -7.44
CA GLY A 75 0.56 6.43 -6.29
C GLY A 75 -0.21 7.73 -6.55
N LEU A 76 -0.03 8.33 -7.73
CA LEU A 76 -0.78 9.52 -8.12
C LEU A 76 -2.27 9.21 -8.26
N ASN A 77 -2.60 8.04 -8.81
CA ASN A 77 -3.99 7.61 -8.93
C ASN A 77 -4.64 7.39 -7.56
N ALA A 78 -3.90 6.89 -6.58
CA ALA A 78 -4.39 6.76 -5.21
C ALA A 78 -4.79 8.13 -4.62
N ILE A 79 -3.97 9.15 -4.83
CA ILE A 79 -4.24 10.52 -4.39
C ILE A 79 -5.47 11.08 -5.10
N TYR A 80 -5.59 10.83 -6.40
CA TYR A 80 -6.75 11.25 -7.18
C TYR A 80 -8.04 10.61 -6.65
N LEU A 81 -8.04 9.32 -6.35
CA LEU A 81 -9.19 8.62 -5.79
C LEU A 81 -9.56 9.14 -4.40
N ALA A 82 -8.56 9.41 -3.55
CA ALA A 82 -8.79 10.02 -2.24
C ALA A 82 -9.45 11.38 -2.35
N ASN A 83 -8.99 12.20 -3.28
CA ASN A 83 -9.58 13.51 -3.56
C ASN A 83 -11.05 13.38 -3.98
N GLN A 84 -11.37 12.40 -4.81
CA GLN A 84 -12.76 12.14 -5.23
C GLN A 84 -13.64 11.71 -4.05
N MET A 85 -13.14 10.85 -3.16
CA MET A 85 -13.87 10.42 -1.97
C MET A 85 -14.20 11.60 -1.05
N ILE A 86 -13.23 12.47 -0.83
CA ILE A 86 -13.40 13.66 0.01
C ILE A 86 -14.39 14.63 -0.65
N ALA A 87 -14.24 14.88 -1.93
CA ALA A 87 -15.12 15.78 -2.68
C ALA A 87 -16.58 15.28 -2.71
N ALA A 88 -16.76 13.95 -2.75
CA ALA A 88 -18.09 13.32 -2.73
C ALA A 88 -18.71 13.26 -1.33
N GLY A 89 -17.97 13.64 -0.28
CA GLY A 89 -18.45 13.59 1.09
C GLY A 89 -18.44 12.17 1.71
N GLU A 90 -17.73 11.23 1.09
CA GLU A 90 -17.64 9.85 1.58
C GLU A 90 -16.67 9.71 2.75
N ALA A 91 -15.67 10.57 2.82
CA ALA A 91 -14.66 10.58 3.87
C ALA A 91 -14.09 11.98 4.04
N ASP A 92 -13.60 12.28 5.23
CA ASP A 92 -12.94 13.56 5.54
C ASP A 92 -11.41 13.39 5.58
N ILE A 93 -10.91 12.25 6.06
CA ILE A 93 -9.48 11.98 6.21
C ILE A 93 -9.13 10.65 5.53
N VAL A 94 -8.35 10.74 4.48
CA VAL A 94 -7.90 9.58 3.69
C VAL A 94 -6.38 9.58 3.60
N VAL A 95 -5.77 8.44 3.86
CA VAL A 95 -4.35 8.22 3.57
C VAL A 95 -4.23 7.71 2.14
N ALA A 96 -3.43 8.37 1.34
CA ALA A 96 -3.19 7.97 -0.04
C ALA A 96 -1.72 8.15 -0.41
N GLY A 97 -1.18 7.19 -1.12
CA GLY A 97 0.21 7.24 -1.56
C GLY A 97 0.59 6.01 -2.37
N GLY A 98 1.86 5.72 -2.39
CA GLY A 98 2.39 4.56 -3.09
C GLY A 98 3.54 3.93 -2.33
N MET A 99 3.76 2.66 -2.60
CA MET A 99 4.86 1.89 -2.02
C MET A 99 5.30 0.81 -3.02
N GLU A 100 6.56 0.47 -3.01
CA GLU A 100 7.11 -0.54 -3.88
C GLU A 100 8.42 -1.09 -3.34
N SER A 101 8.65 -2.38 -3.53
CA SER A 101 9.96 -2.98 -3.32
C SER A 101 10.30 -3.86 -4.51
N MET A 102 10.96 -3.30 -5.49
CA MET A 102 11.37 -4.02 -6.70
C MET A 102 12.40 -5.11 -6.37
N THR A 103 13.25 -4.86 -5.39
CA THR A 103 14.27 -5.82 -4.93
C THR A 103 13.62 -7.13 -4.42
N ASN A 104 12.49 -7.02 -3.74
CA ASN A 104 11.81 -8.15 -3.11
C ASN A 104 10.69 -8.75 -3.98
N ALA A 105 10.55 -8.31 -5.24
CA ALA A 105 9.59 -8.88 -6.16
C ALA A 105 9.94 -10.36 -6.43
N PRO A 106 9.00 -11.29 -6.26
CA PRO A 106 9.27 -12.71 -6.48
C PRO A 106 9.29 -13.05 -7.98
N TYR A 107 9.91 -14.18 -8.28
CA TYR A 107 9.74 -14.81 -9.58
C TYR A 107 8.40 -15.54 -9.61
N ILE A 108 7.75 -15.53 -10.76
CA ILE A 108 6.47 -16.20 -10.96
C ILE A 108 6.73 -17.47 -11.77
N ALA A 109 6.20 -18.58 -11.27
CA ALA A 109 6.26 -19.87 -11.96
C ALA A 109 4.86 -20.20 -12.50
N ASP A 110 4.66 -19.92 -13.78
CA ASP A 110 3.41 -20.25 -14.46
C ASP A 110 3.30 -21.77 -14.66
N GLY A 111 2.09 -22.30 -14.61
CA GLY A 111 1.87 -23.74 -14.79
C GLY A 111 2.10 -24.63 -13.59
N ALA A 112 2.54 -24.08 -12.45
CA ALA A 112 2.79 -24.87 -11.23
C ALA A 112 1.55 -25.62 -10.74
N ARG A 113 0.36 -25.13 -10.98
CA ARG A 113 -0.90 -25.76 -10.56
C ARG A 113 -1.12 -27.11 -11.28
N ALA A 114 -0.72 -27.19 -12.54
CA ALA A 114 -0.79 -28.44 -13.32
C ALA A 114 0.37 -29.40 -13.00
N GLY A 115 1.32 -28.96 -12.21
CA GLY A 115 2.57 -29.66 -11.91
C GLY A 115 3.62 -29.42 -13.00
N PHE A 116 4.86 -29.23 -12.57
CA PHE A 116 5.98 -29.22 -13.49
C PHE A 116 6.34 -30.68 -13.78
N ARG A 117 6.09 -31.13 -15.01
CA ARG A 117 6.50 -32.45 -15.48
C ARG A 117 7.52 -32.25 -16.59
N ASP A 118 8.58 -33.00 -16.49
CA ASP A 118 9.64 -33.05 -17.51
C ASP A 118 9.12 -33.64 -18.81
#